data_9d180ae4e4907113947d8f8fde3471b2
#
_entry.id   9d180ae4e4907113947d8f8fde3471b2
#
_cell.length_a   1.000
_cell.length_b   1.000
_cell.length_c   1.000
_cell.angle_alpha   90.00
_cell.angle_beta   90.00
_cell.angle_gamma   90.00
#
_symmetry.space_group_name_H-M   'P 1'
#
loop_
_entity.id
_entity.type
_entity.pdbx_description
1 polymer ?
#
loop_
_entity_poly.entity_id
_entity_poly.type
_entity_poly.pdbx_seq_one_letter_code
_entity_poly.pdbx_strand_id
1 'polypeptide(L)'
;MITGKEDAANNYARGHYTIGKELIDVTCDKIRRVADQCSGLQGFLVFHSFGGGTGSGFTSLLMERLSLDYGKKSKLEFAIYPAPRVHTNLSFTKVLVAEY
;
A
#
# COMPACT_ATOMS: atom_id res chain seq x y z
N MET A 1 1.49 -5.30 -11.88
CA MET A 1 1.11 -3.96 -11.38
C MET A 1 -0.40 -3.85 -11.29
N ILE A 2 -0.91 -3.23 -10.25
CA ILE A 2 -2.34 -3.01 -10.08
C ILE A 2 -2.66 -1.56 -10.37
N THR A 3 -3.57 -1.31 -11.29
CA THR A 3 -4.02 0.03 -11.63
C THR A 3 -5.54 0.10 -11.55
N GLY A 4 -6.06 1.21 -11.02
CA GLY A 4 -7.48 1.48 -10.97
C GLY A 4 -7.96 2.28 -12.19
N LYS A 5 -9.27 2.46 -12.27
CA LYS A 5 -9.89 3.25 -13.35
C LYS A 5 -9.73 4.75 -13.14
N GLU A 6 -9.65 5.18 -11.89
CA GLU A 6 -9.55 6.58 -11.50
C GLU A 6 -8.47 6.75 -10.43
N ASP A 7 -7.94 7.98 -10.34
CA ASP A 7 -7.00 8.37 -9.30
C ASP A 7 -7.75 8.89 -8.07
N ALA A 8 -7.07 8.90 -6.93
CA ALA A 8 -7.62 9.43 -5.68
C ALA A 8 -7.65 10.98 -5.64
N ALA A 9 -7.19 11.65 -6.69
CA ALA A 9 -7.21 13.10 -6.84
C ALA A 9 -6.61 13.85 -5.63
N ASN A 10 -5.48 13.35 -5.13
CA ASN A 10 -4.78 13.93 -3.98
C ASN A 10 -5.64 14.01 -2.71
N ASN A 11 -6.58 13.10 -2.55
CA ASN A 11 -7.56 13.09 -1.46
C ASN A 11 -7.45 11.78 -0.67
N TYR A 12 -7.08 11.89 0.61
CA TYR A 12 -6.96 10.74 1.52
C TYR A 12 -8.26 9.92 1.58
N ALA A 13 -9.39 10.59 1.75
CA ALA A 13 -10.68 9.90 1.89
C ALA A 13 -11.04 9.11 0.63
N ARG A 14 -10.75 9.64 -0.55
CA ARG A 14 -10.96 8.90 -1.79
C ARG A 14 -10.03 7.69 -1.89
N GLY A 15 -8.77 7.87 -1.52
CA GLY A 15 -7.80 6.78 -1.53
C GLY A 15 -8.13 5.67 -0.55
N HIS A 16 -8.67 6.02 0.61
CA HIS A 16 -9.00 5.06 1.66
C HIS A 16 -10.40 4.44 1.47
N TYR A 17 -11.41 5.26 1.28
CA TYR A 17 -12.80 4.80 1.38
C TYR A 17 -13.47 4.52 0.05
N THR A 18 -13.17 5.27 -1.01
CA THR A 18 -13.86 5.15 -2.28
C THR A 18 -13.07 4.27 -3.25
N ILE A 19 -11.98 4.79 -3.75
CA ILE A 19 -11.16 4.09 -4.75
C ILE A 19 -10.40 2.93 -4.11
N GLY A 20 -9.92 3.11 -2.88
CA GLY A 20 -9.26 2.06 -2.15
C GLY A 20 -10.14 0.84 -1.93
N LYS A 21 -11.41 1.06 -1.64
CA LYS A 21 -12.37 -0.01 -1.44
C LYS A 21 -12.57 -0.90 -2.67
N GLU A 22 -12.46 -0.30 -3.86
CA GLU A 22 -12.54 -1.05 -5.12
C GLU A 22 -11.29 -1.88 -5.39
N LEU A 23 -10.12 -1.38 -5.00
CA LEU A 23 -8.84 -2.00 -5.32
C LEU A 23 -8.29 -2.92 -4.24
N ILE A 24 -8.77 -2.79 -3.00
CA ILE A 24 -8.17 -3.50 -1.87
C ILE A 24 -8.27 -5.02 -2.01
N ASP A 25 -9.39 -5.52 -2.47
CA ASP A 25 -9.59 -6.97 -2.59
C ASP A 25 -8.67 -7.57 -3.66
N VAL A 26 -8.55 -6.91 -4.81
CA VAL A 26 -7.65 -7.32 -5.88
C VAL A 26 -6.19 -7.27 -5.41
N THR A 27 -5.83 -6.22 -4.69
CA THR A 27 -4.49 -6.04 -4.13
C THR A 27 -4.16 -7.13 -3.13
N CYS A 28 -5.07 -7.40 -2.20
CA CYS A 28 -4.88 -8.45 -1.19
C CYS A 28 -4.78 -9.82 -1.82
N ASP A 29 -5.56 -10.11 -2.86
CA ASP A 29 -5.47 -11.37 -3.59
C ASP A 29 -4.10 -11.57 -4.26
N LYS A 30 -3.56 -10.52 -4.87
CA LYS A 30 -2.23 -10.59 -5.47
C LYS A 30 -1.14 -10.77 -4.42
N ILE A 31 -1.24 -10.08 -3.30
CA ILE A 31 -0.29 -10.24 -2.20
C ILE A 31 -0.36 -11.67 -1.66
N ARG A 32 -1.55 -12.23 -1.50
CA ARG A 32 -1.73 -13.60 -1.04
C ARG A 32 -1.10 -14.60 -1.99
N ARG A 33 -1.26 -14.42 -3.29
CA ARG A 33 -0.64 -15.30 -4.30
C ARG A 33 0.88 -15.27 -4.21
N VAL A 34 1.45 -14.08 -4.05
CA VAL A 34 2.90 -13.94 -3.88
C VAL A 34 3.36 -14.57 -2.57
N ALA A 35 2.63 -14.34 -1.48
CA ALA A 35 2.94 -14.91 -0.17
C ALA A 35 2.85 -16.44 -0.17
N ASP A 36 1.89 -17.02 -0.88
CA ASP A 36 1.73 -18.46 -0.99
C ASP A 36 2.88 -19.13 -1.77
N GLN A 37 3.53 -18.39 -2.65
CA GLN A 37 4.71 -18.86 -3.36
C GLN A 37 5.98 -18.84 -2.50
N CYS A 38 5.95 -18.14 -1.39
CA CYS A 38 7.08 -18.04 -0.48
C CYS A 38 7.18 -19.29 0.39
N SER A 39 8.39 -19.83 0.53
CA SER A 39 8.64 -20.95 1.44
C SER A 39 8.78 -20.51 2.90
N GLY A 40 9.18 -19.26 3.13
CA GLY A 40 9.32 -18.70 4.46
C GLY A 40 9.08 -17.21 4.45
N LEU A 41 7.82 -16.79 4.54
CA LEU A 41 7.48 -15.38 4.57
C LEU A 41 7.94 -14.72 5.87
N GLN A 42 8.86 -13.78 5.77
CA GLN A 42 9.33 -12.99 6.93
C GLN A 42 8.42 -11.81 7.24
N GLY A 43 7.91 -11.15 6.22
CA GLY A 43 7.10 -9.97 6.40
C GLY A 43 6.94 -9.16 5.13
N PHE A 44 6.64 -7.90 5.31
CA PHE A 44 6.34 -6.98 4.21
C PHE A 44 7.18 -5.71 4.33
N LEU A 45 7.63 -5.22 3.19
CA LEU A 45 8.26 -3.91 3.06
C LEU A 45 7.31 -3.05 2.23
N VAL A 46 6.82 -1.97 2.82
CA VAL A 46 5.89 -1.05 2.17
C VAL A 46 6.59 0.27 1.92
N PHE A 47 6.64 0.68 0.68
CA PHE A 47 7.26 1.93 0.27
C PHE A 47 6.17 2.83 -0.33
N HIS A 48 5.99 4.02 0.26
CA HIS A 48 4.96 4.94 -0.20
C HIS A 48 5.30 6.39 0.15
N SER A 49 4.54 7.32 -0.40
CA SER A 49 4.61 8.73 -0.04
C SER A 49 3.45 9.07 0.90
N PHE A 50 3.66 10.02 1.82
CA PHE A 50 2.56 10.62 2.58
C PHE A 50 1.77 11.62 1.74
N GLY A 51 2.35 12.11 0.64
CA GLY A 51 1.63 12.97 -0.29
C GLY A 51 0.69 12.19 -1.19
N GLY A 52 -0.34 12.85 -1.68
CA GLY A 52 -1.34 12.25 -2.56
C GLY A 52 -2.37 11.38 -1.83
N GLY A 53 -3.44 11.05 -2.52
CA GLY A 53 -4.51 10.24 -1.96
C GLY A 53 -4.18 8.76 -1.89
N THR A 54 -3.52 8.23 -2.91
CA THR A 54 -3.13 6.81 -2.96
C THR A 54 -2.05 6.48 -1.93
N GLY A 55 -0.97 7.25 -1.93
CA GLY A 55 0.14 7.00 -1.01
C GLY A 55 -0.25 7.13 0.46
N SER A 56 -1.17 8.03 0.79
CA SER A 56 -1.65 8.22 2.16
C SER A 56 -2.88 7.34 2.47
N GLY A 57 -3.95 7.48 1.70
CA GLY A 57 -5.23 6.84 2.01
C GLY A 57 -5.27 5.35 1.70
N PHE A 58 -4.86 4.97 0.50
CA PHE A 58 -4.85 3.55 0.11
C PHE A 58 -3.85 2.75 0.94
N THR A 59 -2.68 3.31 1.23
CA THR A 59 -1.68 2.61 2.03
C THR A 59 -2.19 2.36 3.45
N SER A 60 -2.91 3.32 4.06
CA SER A 60 -3.52 3.11 5.37
C SER A 60 -4.48 1.92 5.36
N LEU A 61 -5.34 1.84 4.35
CA LEU A 61 -6.27 0.73 4.20
C LEU A 61 -5.55 -0.59 3.99
N LEU A 62 -4.52 -0.59 3.15
CA LEU A 62 -3.71 -1.77 2.88
C LEU A 62 -3.01 -2.27 4.15
N MET A 63 -2.44 -1.37 4.94
CA MET A 63 -1.78 -1.74 6.20
C MET A 63 -2.76 -2.34 7.21
N GLU A 64 -3.98 -1.83 7.29
CA GLU A 64 -5.02 -2.43 8.13
C GLU A 64 -5.33 -3.86 7.68
N ARG A 65 -5.49 -4.08 6.38
CA ARG A 65 -5.79 -5.41 5.84
C ARG A 65 -4.64 -6.38 6.04
N LEU A 66 -3.40 -5.93 5.83
CA LEU A 66 -2.23 -6.77 6.08
C LEU A 66 -2.12 -7.13 7.57
N SER A 67 -2.49 -6.23 8.46
CA SER A 67 -2.49 -6.51 9.90
C SER A 67 -3.53 -7.54 10.30
N LEU A 68 -4.68 -7.57 9.62
CA LEU A 68 -5.71 -8.58 9.86
C LEU A 68 -5.29 -9.95 9.31
N ASP A 69 -4.75 -9.99 8.09
CA ASP A 69 -4.41 -11.25 7.42
C ASP A 69 -3.07 -11.82 7.88
N TYR A 70 -2.12 -10.96 8.20
CA TYR A 70 -0.73 -11.34 8.53
C TYR A 70 -0.25 -10.62 9.80
N GLY A 71 -1.08 -10.60 10.85
CA GLY A 71 -0.80 -9.85 12.07
C GLY A 71 0.50 -10.24 12.79
N LYS A 72 0.96 -11.47 12.60
CA LYS A 72 2.19 -11.98 13.21
C LYS A 72 3.45 -11.69 12.40
N LYS A 73 3.29 -11.21 11.17
CA LYS A 73 4.42 -10.92 10.28
C LYS A 73 4.91 -9.49 10.48
N SER A 74 6.21 -9.30 10.34
CA SER A 74 6.82 -7.97 10.42
C SER A 74 6.40 -7.11 9.24
N LYS A 75 6.13 -5.85 9.51
CA LYS A 75 5.80 -4.86 8.50
C LYS A 75 6.75 -3.69 8.67
N LEU A 76 7.56 -3.43 7.65
CA LEU A 76 8.48 -2.31 7.62
C LEU A 76 7.99 -1.31 6.58
N GLU A 77 7.88 -0.06 6.98
CA GLU A 77 7.35 0.99 6.14
C GLU A 77 8.42 2.03 5.86
N PHE A 78 8.62 2.35 4.59
CA PHE A 78 9.44 3.46 4.15
C PHE A 78 8.53 4.52 3.55
N ALA A 79 8.42 5.65 4.22
CA ALA A 79 7.56 6.73 3.80
C ALA A 79 8.38 7.94 3.38
N ILE A 80 7.97 8.57 2.28
CA ILE A 80 8.55 9.83 1.83
C ILE A 80 7.71 10.95 2.43
N TYR A 81 8.34 11.75 3.28
CA TYR A 81 7.69 12.87 3.92
C TYR A 81 7.69 14.08 2.97
N PRO A 82 6.55 14.76 2.79
CA PRO A 82 6.48 15.92 1.91
C PRO A 82 7.35 17.06 2.43
N ALA A 83 8.18 17.61 1.56
CA ALA A 83 8.98 18.79 1.85
C ALA A 83 8.33 20.00 1.17
N PRO A 84 7.99 21.08 1.90
CA PRO A 84 7.29 22.23 1.32
C PRO A 84 8.05 22.93 0.18
N ARG A 85 9.36 22.73 0.10
CA ARG A 85 10.23 23.36 -0.90
C ARG A 85 10.50 22.51 -2.13
N VAL A 86 10.08 21.25 -2.10
CA VAL A 86 10.29 20.32 -3.22
C VAL A 86 8.91 19.76 -3.58
N HIS A 87 8.37 20.23 -4.71
CA HIS A 87 7.10 19.74 -5.22
C HIS A 87 7.30 18.38 -5.91
N THR A 88 7.14 17.32 -5.16
CA THR A 88 7.03 15.99 -5.75
C THR A 88 5.65 15.45 -5.40
N ASN A 89 4.75 15.54 -6.36
CA ASN A 89 3.45 14.89 -6.28
C ASN A 89 3.61 13.41 -6.61
N LEU A 90 4.31 12.70 -5.72
CA LEU A 90 4.46 11.25 -5.87
C LEU A 90 3.35 10.58 -5.08
N SER A 91 2.40 10.02 -5.81
CA SER A 91 1.32 9.23 -5.23
C SER A 91 1.49 7.79 -5.70
N PHE A 92 2.31 7.03 -4.97
CA PHE A 92 2.50 5.62 -5.29
C PHE A 92 2.60 4.79 -4.01
N THR A 93 2.31 3.51 -4.17
CA THR A 93 2.52 2.51 -3.12
C THR A 93 3.16 1.29 -3.74
N LYS A 94 4.25 0.85 -3.17
CA LYS A 94 4.92 -0.38 -3.58
C LYS A 94 5.06 -1.29 -2.37
N VAL A 95 4.57 -2.50 -2.51
CA VAL A 95 4.69 -3.52 -1.47
C VAL A 95 5.64 -4.60 -1.96
N LEU A 96 6.63 -4.88 -1.17
CA LEU A 96 7.55 -6.00 -1.40
C LEU A 96 7.31 -7.07 -0.34
N VAL A 97 7.24 -8.29 -0.79
CA VAL A 97 7.10 -9.43 0.10
C VAL A 97 8.52 -9.94 0.43
N ALA A 98 8.85 -9.92 1.70
CA ALA A 98 10.15 -10.37 2.17
C ALA A 98 10.14 -11.88 2.43
N GLU A 99 11.13 -12.57 1.89
CA GLU A 99 11.27 -14.01 1.98
C GLU A 99 12.68 -14.36 2.47
N TYR A 100 12.78 -15.50 3.15
CA TYR A 100 14.09 -16.06 3.50
C TYR A 100 14.90 -16.43 2.26
#